data_33fb3cad49b1f3feb39c3d80e56fec51
#
_entry.id   33fb3cad49b1f3feb39c3d80e56fec51
#
_cell.length_a   1.000
_cell.length_b   1.000
_cell.length_c   1.000
_cell.angle_alpha   90.00
_cell.angle_beta   90.00
_cell.angle_gamma   90.00
#
_symmetry.space_group_name_H-M   'P 1'
#
loop_
_entity.id
_entity.type
_entity.pdbx_description
1 polymer ?
#
loop_
_entity_poly.entity_id
_entity_poly.type
_entity_poly.pdbx_seq_one_letter_code
_entity_poly.pdbx_strand_id
1 'polypeptide(L)'
;VQSHRDLPKVYNQWCSVVRWEKTTRPFLRSSEFLWQEGHTVHATAEEAEARTVQMLNIYADFCEKYLAIPMVKGRKTDKEKFAGAEATYTIEALMHDGKALQSGTSHNFGDGFPKAFGIQYTDKDNKLQYCHETSWGVSTRLIGAIIMVHGDDSGLVLPPKIAPTQVMVIPIQQQKDGVLDKAYDLKDKLSKDFRVKIRCNRQDTWLESSQHRRFRESQHVSRLDQRISRKTSALSSAETQERKSLSHSMR
;
A
#
# COMPACT_ATOMS: atom_id res chain seq x y z
N VAL A 1 -12.07 13.45 -28.42
CA VAL A 1 -12.42 14.73 -27.77
C VAL A 1 -12.99 15.62 -28.84
N GLN A 2 -14.13 16.23 -28.60
CA GLN A 2 -14.77 17.10 -29.57
C GLN A 2 -14.71 18.57 -29.16
N SER A 3 -14.92 18.85 -27.88
CA SER A 3 -15.03 20.19 -27.32
C SER A 3 -14.19 20.36 -26.07
N HIS A 4 -13.83 21.61 -25.74
CA HIS A 4 -13.20 21.97 -24.47
C HIS A 4 -14.01 21.50 -23.24
N ARG A 5 -15.34 21.29 -23.38
CA ARG A 5 -16.20 20.78 -22.32
C ARG A 5 -15.97 19.30 -22.01
N ASP A 6 -15.32 18.56 -22.92
CA ASP A 6 -14.97 17.16 -22.71
C ASP A 6 -13.69 16.99 -21.87
N LEU A 7 -12.95 18.06 -21.68
CA LEU A 7 -11.66 18.06 -20.98
C LEU A 7 -11.81 18.46 -19.51
N PRO A 8 -11.00 17.87 -18.61
CA PRO A 8 -10.05 16.80 -18.90
C PRO A 8 -10.72 15.45 -19.09
N LYS A 9 -10.21 14.63 -20.02
CA LYS A 9 -10.54 13.20 -20.10
C LYS A 9 -9.53 12.40 -19.25
N VAL A 10 -10.04 11.50 -18.44
CA VAL A 10 -9.23 10.67 -17.56
C VAL A 10 -9.60 9.21 -17.75
N TYR A 11 -8.65 8.41 -18.18
CA TYR A 11 -8.80 6.97 -18.32
C TYR A 11 -7.86 6.26 -17.38
N ASN A 12 -8.33 5.17 -16.79
CA ASN A 12 -7.55 4.31 -15.93
C ASN A 12 -7.86 2.86 -16.25
N GLN A 13 -6.84 2.03 -16.27
CA GLN A 13 -6.99 0.59 -16.46
C GLN A 13 -6.15 -0.20 -15.49
N TRP A 14 -6.67 -1.37 -15.13
CA TRP A 14 -5.97 -2.44 -14.45
C TRP A 14 -5.84 -3.58 -15.45
N CYS A 15 -4.66 -3.88 -15.87
CA CYS A 15 -4.45 -4.85 -16.95
C CYS A 15 -3.13 -5.60 -16.82
N SER A 16 -2.99 -6.65 -17.61
CA SER A 16 -1.73 -7.36 -17.83
C SER A 16 -0.95 -6.70 -18.96
N VAL A 17 0.37 -6.70 -18.83
CA VAL A 17 1.32 -6.22 -19.83
C VAL A 17 2.30 -7.31 -20.14
N VAL A 18 2.50 -7.56 -21.44
CA VAL A 18 3.51 -8.50 -21.95
C VAL A 18 4.67 -7.71 -22.55
N ARG A 19 5.87 -7.99 -22.11
CA ARG A 19 7.12 -7.41 -22.64
C ARG A 19 8.13 -8.51 -22.87
N TRP A 20 8.88 -8.40 -23.95
CA TRP A 20 10.03 -9.25 -24.14
C TRP A 20 11.16 -8.82 -23.20
N GLU A 21 11.64 -9.75 -22.37
CA GLU A 21 12.73 -9.53 -21.42
C GLU A 21 13.79 -10.62 -21.60
N LYS A 22 15.02 -10.22 -21.86
CA LYS A 22 16.16 -11.14 -22.00
C LYS A 22 16.47 -11.83 -20.67
N THR A 23 16.34 -11.12 -19.56
CA THR A 23 16.63 -11.63 -18.21
C THR A 23 15.52 -11.21 -17.28
N THR A 24 14.88 -12.17 -16.64
CA THR A 24 13.80 -11.93 -15.68
C THR A 24 14.31 -11.96 -14.24
N ARG A 25 13.62 -11.22 -13.38
CA ARG A 25 13.78 -11.26 -11.92
C ARG A 25 12.39 -11.19 -11.29
N PRO A 26 12.06 -12.06 -10.32
CA PRO A 26 10.74 -12.09 -9.71
C PRO A 26 10.27 -10.69 -9.29
N PHE A 27 9.04 -10.33 -9.66
CA PHE A 27 8.38 -9.04 -9.45
C PHE A 27 9.07 -7.81 -10.07
N LEU A 28 10.38 -7.79 -10.23
CA LEU A 28 11.12 -6.63 -10.72
C LEU A 28 11.14 -6.53 -12.23
N ARG A 29 11.33 -7.66 -12.92
CA ARG A 29 11.33 -7.82 -14.37
C ARG A 29 10.71 -9.15 -14.73
N SER A 30 9.48 -9.13 -15.21
CA SER A 30 8.74 -10.30 -15.67
C SER A 30 8.32 -10.09 -17.11
N SER A 31 8.23 -11.16 -17.89
CA SER A 31 7.74 -11.10 -19.27
C SER A 31 6.26 -10.72 -19.34
N GLU A 32 5.50 -11.07 -18.29
CA GLU A 32 4.13 -10.63 -18.08
C GLU A 32 3.97 -10.14 -16.63
N PHE A 33 3.27 -9.03 -16.46
CA PHE A 33 3.01 -8.44 -15.14
C PHE A 33 1.71 -7.64 -15.14
N LEU A 34 1.15 -7.45 -13.96
CA LEU A 34 -0.02 -6.60 -13.76
C LEU A 34 0.41 -5.19 -13.42
N TRP A 35 -0.33 -4.22 -13.91
CA TRP A 35 -0.15 -2.83 -13.55
C TRP A 35 -1.48 -2.07 -13.47
N GLN A 36 -1.42 -0.92 -12.86
CA GLN A 36 -2.36 0.17 -13.01
C GLN A 36 -1.73 1.21 -13.90
N GLU A 37 -2.44 1.65 -14.91
CA GLU A 37 -2.00 2.67 -15.84
C GLU A 37 -3.14 3.67 -16.08
N GLY A 38 -2.81 4.95 -16.07
CA GLY A 38 -3.73 6.00 -16.42
C GLY A 38 -3.21 6.87 -17.54
N HIS A 39 -4.13 7.36 -18.36
CA HIS A 39 -3.90 8.31 -19.44
C HIS A 39 -4.89 9.45 -19.33
N THR A 40 -4.41 10.66 -19.47
CA THR A 40 -5.28 11.83 -19.40
C THR A 40 -4.94 12.81 -20.49
N VAL A 41 -5.94 13.55 -20.95
CA VAL A 41 -5.74 14.69 -21.86
C VAL A 41 -6.40 15.94 -21.30
N HIS A 42 -5.70 17.04 -21.44
CA HIS A 42 -6.01 18.35 -20.87
C HIS A 42 -6.04 19.44 -21.93
N ALA A 43 -6.71 20.55 -21.62
CA ALA A 43 -6.76 21.70 -22.52
C ALA A 43 -5.44 22.47 -22.52
N THR A 44 -4.75 22.55 -21.40
CA THR A 44 -3.54 23.37 -21.25
C THR A 44 -2.36 22.57 -20.73
N ALA A 45 -1.15 23.09 -20.99
CA ALA A 45 0.10 22.49 -20.49
C ALA A 45 0.16 22.52 -18.96
N GLU A 46 -0.34 23.60 -18.34
CA GLU A 46 -0.37 23.78 -16.89
C GLU A 46 -1.27 22.73 -16.22
N GLU A 47 -2.44 22.44 -16.81
CA GLU A 47 -3.35 21.39 -16.31
C GLU A 47 -2.69 20.01 -16.40
N ALA A 48 -2.01 19.71 -17.51
CA ALA A 48 -1.29 18.48 -17.71
C ALA A 48 -0.14 18.32 -16.70
N GLU A 49 0.66 19.37 -16.49
CA GLU A 49 1.74 19.36 -15.51
C GLU A 49 1.21 19.18 -14.09
N ALA A 50 0.17 19.89 -13.72
CA ALA A 50 -0.48 19.76 -12.41
C ALA A 50 -0.98 18.32 -12.17
N ARG A 51 -1.57 17.68 -13.18
CA ARG A 51 -2.00 16.26 -13.12
C ARG A 51 -0.81 15.33 -12.98
N THR A 52 0.25 15.56 -13.71
CA THR A 52 1.47 14.75 -13.66
C THR A 52 2.07 14.75 -12.25
N VAL A 53 2.21 15.92 -11.64
CA VAL A 53 2.71 16.09 -10.27
C VAL A 53 1.73 15.52 -9.23
N GLN A 54 0.43 15.71 -9.43
CA GLN A 54 -0.59 15.13 -8.54
C GLN A 54 -0.46 13.60 -8.46
N MET A 55 -0.34 12.92 -9.60
CA MET A 55 -0.26 11.46 -9.61
C MET A 55 1.05 10.95 -9.02
N LEU A 56 2.16 11.65 -9.25
CA LEU A 56 3.42 11.37 -8.57
C LEU A 56 3.26 11.39 -7.04
N ASN A 57 2.60 12.42 -6.52
CA ASN A 57 2.37 12.57 -5.08
C ASN A 57 1.44 11.48 -4.54
N ILE A 58 0.38 11.12 -5.26
CA ILE A 58 -0.52 10.01 -4.86
C ILE A 58 0.25 8.69 -4.75
N TYR A 59 1.13 8.39 -5.70
CA TYR A 59 1.94 7.19 -5.64
C TYR A 59 2.95 7.20 -4.50
N ALA A 60 3.62 8.33 -4.26
CA ALA A 60 4.51 8.47 -3.12
C ALA A 60 3.76 8.30 -1.79
N ASP A 61 2.64 8.98 -1.62
CA ASP A 61 1.76 8.88 -0.45
C ASP A 61 1.27 7.44 -0.21
N PHE A 62 0.89 6.73 -1.27
CA PHE A 62 0.50 5.33 -1.18
C PHE A 62 1.65 4.46 -0.67
N CYS A 63 2.85 4.61 -1.26
CA CYS A 63 4.01 3.84 -0.84
C CYS A 63 4.41 4.15 0.61
N GLU A 64 4.43 5.41 1.01
CA GLU A 64 4.79 5.80 2.37
C GLU A 64 3.73 5.41 3.41
N LYS A 65 2.46 5.72 3.13
CA LYS A 65 1.37 5.54 4.12
C LYS A 65 0.86 4.11 4.25
N TYR A 66 0.88 3.34 3.17
CA TYR A 66 0.35 1.97 3.15
C TYR A 66 1.44 0.91 3.09
N LEU A 67 2.47 1.11 2.27
CA LEU A 67 3.57 0.16 2.14
C LEU A 67 4.70 0.44 3.14
N ALA A 68 4.67 1.56 3.86
CA ALA A 68 5.71 2.01 4.78
C ALA A 68 7.11 2.06 4.12
N ILE A 69 7.15 2.44 2.85
CA ILE A 69 8.38 2.58 2.07
C ILE A 69 8.61 4.07 1.79
N PRO A 70 9.65 4.70 2.38
CA PRO A 70 10.04 6.07 2.05
C PRO A 70 10.39 6.20 0.57
N MET A 71 9.89 7.27 -0.07
CA MET A 71 10.07 7.52 -1.49
C MET A 71 10.79 8.83 -1.77
N VAL A 72 11.82 8.76 -2.62
CA VAL A 72 12.45 9.94 -3.20
C VAL A 72 11.71 10.28 -4.49
N LYS A 73 11.17 11.50 -4.55
CA LYS A 73 10.52 12.04 -5.76
C LYS A 73 11.54 12.83 -6.57
N GLY A 74 11.56 12.63 -7.87
CA GLY A 74 12.48 13.35 -8.75
C GLY A 74 12.01 13.45 -10.19
N ARG A 75 12.56 14.41 -10.92
CA ARG A 75 12.43 14.52 -12.36
C ARG A 75 13.63 13.81 -13.01
N LYS A 76 13.36 12.95 -13.97
CA LYS A 76 14.41 12.28 -14.75
C LYS A 76 15.14 13.26 -15.65
N THR A 77 16.41 12.98 -15.87
CA THR A 77 17.22 13.71 -16.84
C THR A 77 16.69 13.50 -18.27
N ASP A 78 17.05 14.37 -19.18
CA ASP A 78 16.64 14.23 -20.60
C ASP A 78 17.12 12.92 -21.24
N LYS A 79 18.22 12.36 -20.74
CA LYS A 79 18.77 11.08 -21.19
C LYS A 79 17.93 9.88 -20.74
N GLU A 80 17.28 9.98 -19.57
CA GLU A 80 16.57 8.86 -18.92
C GLU A 80 15.04 8.99 -18.95
N LYS A 81 14.54 10.17 -19.35
CA LYS A 81 13.10 10.37 -19.48
C LYS A 81 12.51 9.44 -20.53
N PHE A 82 11.21 9.19 -20.45
CA PHE A 82 10.49 8.44 -21.47
C PHE A 82 10.61 9.14 -22.83
N ALA A 83 10.93 8.34 -23.88
CA ALA A 83 11.08 8.87 -25.23
C ALA A 83 9.77 9.52 -25.70
N GLY A 84 9.84 10.79 -26.12
CA GLY A 84 8.67 11.58 -26.53
C GLY A 84 7.98 12.32 -25.39
N ALA A 85 8.36 12.13 -24.13
CA ALA A 85 7.86 12.94 -23.04
C ALA A 85 8.61 14.28 -22.94
N GLU A 86 7.90 15.35 -22.59
CA GLU A 86 8.51 16.62 -22.18
C GLU A 86 9.16 16.51 -20.81
N ALA A 87 8.47 15.83 -19.90
CA ALA A 87 8.98 15.53 -18.57
C ALA A 87 8.58 14.12 -18.11
N THR A 88 9.47 13.46 -17.39
CA THR A 88 9.19 12.21 -16.69
C THR A 88 9.56 12.38 -15.23
N TYR A 89 8.61 12.15 -14.35
CA TYR A 89 8.82 12.11 -12.91
C TYR A 89 8.81 10.67 -12.42
N THR A 90 9.53 10.40 -11.35
CA THR A 90 9.67 9.08 -10.76
C THR A 90 9.59 9.14 -9.24
N ILE A 91 9.11 8.07 -8.65
CA ILE A 91 9.32 7.77 -7.24
C ILE A 91 10.27 6.58 -7.14
N GLU A 92 11.27 6.70 -6.28
CA GLU A 92 12.30 5.69 -6.12
C GLU A 92 12.52 5.36 -4.65
N ALA A 93 12.59 4.07 -4.35
CA ALA A 93 12.88 3.55 -3.03
C ALA A 93 14.36 3.16 -2.92
N LEU A 94 14.99 3.46 -1.79
CA LEU A 94 16.35 3.01 -1.50
C LEU A 94 16.30 1.57 -0.98
N MET A 95 17.05 0.69 -1.63
CA MET A 95 17.19 -0.71 -1.25
C MET A 95 18.35 -0.91 -0.27
N HIS A 96 18.38 -2.04 0.44
CA HIS A 96 19.44 -2.37 1.41
C HIS A 96 20.85 -2.45 0.80
N ASP A 97 20.95 -2.73 -0.50
CA ASP A 97 22.23 -2.76 -1.23
C ASP A 97 22.67 -1.36 -1.72
N GLY A 98 21.99 -0.31 -1.30
CA GLY A 98 22.29 1.07 -1.68
C GLY A 98 21.80 1.48 -3.06
N LYS A 99 21.08 0.62 -3.78
CA LYS A 99 20.54 0.93 -5.10
C LYS A 99 19.15 1.53 -5.00
N ALA A 100 18.83 2.41 -5.94
CA ALA A 100 17.48 2.95 -6.10
C ALA A 100 16.61 2.00 -6.93
N LEU A 101 15.39 1.74 -6.45
CA LEU A 101 14.36 1.01 -7.19
C LEU A 101 13.29 1.98 -7.67
N GLN A 102 13.17 2.14 -8.99
CA GLN A 102 12.05 2.87 -9.58
C GLN A 102 10.75 2.15 -9.26
N SER A 103 9.87 2.82 -8.54
CA SER A 103 8.64 2.25 -7.98
C SER A 103 7.36 2.73 -8.65
N GLY A 104 7.41 3.89 -9.32
CA GLY A 104 6.32 4.44 -10.10
C GLY A 104 6.79 5.60 -10.95
N THR A 105 6.04 5.91 -12.01
CA THR A 105 6.35 7.03 -12.93
C THR A 105 5.10 7.83 -13.25
N SER A 106 5.32 9.10 -13.57
CA SER A 106 4.32 10.00 -14.10
C SER A 106 4.96 10.84 -15.21
N HIS A 107 4.34 10.85 -16.38
CA HIS A 107 4.86 11.45 -17.59
C HIS A 107 3.98 12.61 -18.04
N ASN A 108 4.59 13.72 -18.38
CA ASN A 108 3.99 14.78 -19.17
C ASN A 108 4.48 14.64 -20.61
N PHE A 109 3.57 14.37 -21.52
CA PHE A 109 3.88 14.20 -22.94
C PHE A 109 3.73 15.50 -23.73
N GLY A 110 3.20 16.55 -23.08
CA GLY A 110 2.83 17.77 -23.79
C GLY A 110 1.82 17.51 -24.90
N ASP A 111 1.99 18.18 -26.03
CA ASP A 111 1.14 17.99 -27.21
C ASP A 111 1.75 17.10 -28.31
N GLY A 112 2.92 16.50 -28.04
CA GLY A 112 3.66 15.70 -29.03
C GLY A 112 2.89 14.47 -29.53
N PHE A 113 2.45 13.59 -28.61
CA PHE A 113 1.63 12.43 -28.97
C PHE A 113 0.24 12.83 -29.48
N PRO A 114 -0.47 13.78 -28.86
CA PRO A 114 -1.70 14.31 -29.42
C PRO A 114 -1.58 14.81 -30.87
N LYS A 115 -0.51 15.48 -31.21
CA LYS A 115 -0.23 15.88 -32.62
C LYS A 115 -0.04 14.67 -33.52
N ALA A 116 0.75 13.69 -33.08
CA ALA A 116 1.01 12.49 -33.86
C ALA A 116 -0.24 11.63 -34.11
N PHE A 117 -1.16 11.59 -33.13
CA PHE A 117 -2.41 10.82 -33.23
C PHE A 117 -3.63 11.63 -33.65
N GLY A 118 -3.49 12.93 -33.89
CA GLY A 118 -4.60 13.79 -34.28
C GLY A 118 -5.63 14.03 -33.17
N ILE A 119 -5.21 14.02 -31.90
CA ILE A 119 -6.11 14.23 -30.76
C ILE A 119 -6.33 15.74 -30.58
N GLN A 120 -7.43 16.22 -31.11
CA GLN A 120 -7.81 17.64 -31.11
C GLN A 120 -9.15 17.86 -30.41
N TYR A 121 -9.38 19.11 -30.02
CA TYR A 121 -10.65 19.59 -29.51
C TYR A 121 -10.94 21.01 -30.04
N THR A 122 -12.20 21.38 -30.08
CA THR A 122 -12.61 22.75 -30.39
C THR A 122 -12.61 23.57 -29.11
N ASP A 123 -11.83 24.64 -29.08
CA ASP A 123 -11.73 25.55 -27.95
C ASP A 123 -12.96 26.49 -27.85
N LYS A 124 -12.93 27.41 -26.89
CA LYS A 124 -14.02 28.38 -26.64
C LYS A 124 -14.21 29.38 -27.79
N ASP A 125 -13.18 29.58 -28.61
CA ASP A 125 -13.15 30.47 -29.75
C ASP A 125 -13.47 29.77 -31.07
N ASN A 126 -13.97 28.53 -31.02
CA ASN A 126 -14.22 27.63 -32.15
C ASN A 126 -12.98 27.32 -33.00
N LYS A 127 -11.80 27.32 -32.40
CA LYS A 127 -10.55 26.92 -33.05
C LYS A 127 -10.17 25.51 -32.63
N LEU A 128 -9.60 24.75 -33.57
CA LEU A 128 -9.03 23.45 -33.31
C LEU A 128 -7.69 23.59 -32.58
N GLN A 129 -7.56 22.92 -31.45
CA GLN A 129 -6.36 22.88 -30.62
C GLN A 129 -5.96 21.42 -30.37
N TYR A 130 -4.67 21.16 -30.19
CA TYR A 130 -4.20 19.85 -29.70
C TYR A 130 -4.27 19.80 -28.19
N CYS A 131 -4.63 18.63 -27.67
CA CYS A 131 -4.62 18.38 -26.23
C CYS A 131 -3.19 18.27 -25.69
N HIS A 132 -3.05 18.38 -24.38
CA HIS A 132 -1.84 18.02 -23.63
C HIS A 132 -2.08 16.70 -22.91
N GLU A 133 -1.20 15.72 -23.11
CA GLU A 133 -1.36 14.35 -22.63
C GLU A 133 -0.47 14.06 -21.44
N THR A 134 -0.98 13.28 -20.49
CA THR A 134 -0.20 12.68 -19.39
C THR A 134 -0.44 11.19 -19.30
N SER A 135 0.55 10.47 -18.78
CA SER A 135 0.41 9.06 -18.43
C SER A 135 1.14 8.78 -17.13
N TRP A 136 0.59 7.87 -16.34
CA TRP A 136 1.14 7.52 -15.04
C TRP A 136 0.82 6.08 -14.69
N GLY A 137 1.72 5.42 -13.94
CA GLY A 137 1.55 4.00 -13.66
C GLY A 137 2.41 3.46 -12.54
N VAL A 138 1.88 2.39 -11.92
CA VAL A 138 2.55 1.52 -10.96
C VAL A 138 2.24 0.07 -11.28
N SER A 139 3.14 -0.83 -10.94
CA SER A 139 3.01 -2.24 -11.27
C SER A 139 3.22 -3.14 -10.04
N THR A 140 3.06 -4.44 -10.23
CA THR A 140 3.39 -5.48 -9.25
C THR A 140 4.88 -5.48 -8.83
N ARG A 141 5.73 -4.63 -9.43
CA ARG A 141 7.07 -4.33 -8.91
C ARG A 141 7.04 -3.85 -7.44
N LEU A 142 5.97 -3.20 -7.01
CA LEU A 142 5.81 -2.79 -5.61
C LEU A 142 5.77 -3.97 -4.64
N ILE A 143 5.35 -5.16 -5.07
CA ILE A 143 5.46 -6.40 -4.26
C ILE A 143 6.95 -6.72 -4.04
N GLY A 144 7.75 -6.64 -5.09
CA GLY A 144 9.21 -6.78 -4.98
C GLY A 144 9.84 -5.74 -4.03
N ALA A 145 9.39 -4.49 -4.12
CA ALA A 145 9.84 -3.42 -3.21
C ALA A 145 9.52 -3.75 -1.75
N ILE A 146 8.30 -4.22 -1.44
CA ILE A 146 7.89 -4.64 -0.09
C ILE A 146 8.81 -5.76 0.42
N ILE A 147 9.07 -6.77 -0.40
CA ILE A 147 9.93 -7.90 -0.04
C ILE A 147 11.35 -7.41 0.26
N MET A 148 11.90 -6.55 -0.60
CA MET A 148 13.29 -6.09 -0.48
C MET A 148 13.50 -5.08 0.64
N VAL A 149 12.49 -4.26 0.96
CA VAL A 149 12.59 -3.26 2.03
C VAL A 149 12.27 -3.84 3.40
N HIS A 150 11.28 -4.72 3.49
CA HIS A 150 10.76 -5.19 4.78
C HIS A 150 11.11 -6.65 5.10
N GLY A 151 11.54 -7.44 4.11
CA GLY A 151 11.96 -8.82 4.33
C GLY A 151 13.28 -8.92 5.07
N ASP A 152 13.45 -10.02 5.82
CA ASP A 152 14.71 -10.42 6.45
C ASP A 152 14.98 -11.91 6.18
N ASP A 153 16.10 -12.44 6.70
CA ASP A 153 16.48 -13.86 6.52
C ASP A 153 15.44 -14.84 7.12
N SER A 154 14.56 -14.35 7.99
CA SER A 154 13.48 -15.13 8.58
C SER A 154 12.19 -15.07 7.76
N GLY A 155 12.13 -14.26 6.72
CA GLY A 155 11.02 -14.17 5.78
C GLY A 155 10.45 -12.76 5.57
N LEU A 156 9.27 -12.73 4.97
CA LEU A 156 8.58 -11.50 4.63
C LEU A 156 7.95 -10.86 5.87
N VAL A 157 8.19 -9.56 6.01
CA VAL A 157 7.57 -8.70 7.02
C VAL A 157 6.64 -7.72 6.31
N LEU A 158 5.33 -7.82 6.54
CA LEU A 158 4.35 -6.96 5.88
C LEU A 158 3.99 -5.75 6.76
N PRO A 159 3.96 -4.54 6.20
CA PRO A 159 3.42 -3.39 6.91
C PRO A 159 1.99 -3.63 7.39
N PRO A 160 1.61 -3.16 8.59
CA PRO A 160 0.30 -3.48 9.19
C PRO A 160 -0.89 -3.14 8.32
N LYS A 161 -0.83 -2.05 7.55
CA LYS A 161 -1.96 -1.61 6.70
C LYS A 161 -2.28 -2.60 5.57
N ILE A 162 -1.27 -3.28 5.03
CA ILE A 162 -1.44 -4.25 3.93
C ILE A 162 -1.44 -5.70 4.40
N ALA A 163 -1.04 -5.98 5.64
CA ALA A 163 -1.04 -7.33 6.18
C ALA A 163 -2.47 -7.91 6.19
N PRO A 164 -2.72 -9.10 5.61
CA PRO A 164 -4.04 -9.74 5.65
C PRO A 164 -4.53 -10.00 7.07
N THR A 165 -3.59 -10.25 7.98
CA THR A 165 -3.85 -10.39 9.42
C THR A 165 -2.94 -9.42 10.15
N GLN A 166 -3.52 -8.42 10.84
CA GLN A 166 -2.77 -7.44 11.61
C GLN A 166 -2.41 -7.94 12.99
N VAL A 167 -3.33 -8.70 13.59
CA VAL A 167 -3.14 -9.26 14.94
C VAL A 167 -3.48 -10.75 14.92
N MET A 168 -2.57 -11.55 15.47
CA MET A 168 -2.80 -12.97 15.67
C MET A 168 -2.91 -13.26 17.17
N VAL A 169 -4.03 -13.76 17.61
CA VAL A 169 -4.25 -14.22 19.00
C VAL A 169 -3.87 -15.68 19.10
N ILE A 170 -2.97 -16.02 20.02
CA ILE A 170 -2.53 -17.40 20.26
C ILE A 170 -2.79 -17.75 21.72
N PRO A 171 -3.84 -18.53 21.99
CA PRO A 171 -4.08 -19.04 23.34
C PRO A 171 -3.01 -20.08 23.71
N ILE A 172 -2.24 -19.79 24.75
CA ILE A 172 -1.27 -20.74 25.33
C ILE A 172 -1.95 -21.52 26.42
N GLN A 173 -1.75 -22.85 26.45
CA GLN A 173 -2.45 -23.77 27.36
C GLN A 173 -3.97 -23.69 27.17
N GLN A 174 -4.43 -23.71 25.93
CA GLN A 174 -5.84 -23.63 25.55
C GLN A 174 -6.74 -24.70 26.17
N GLN A 175 -6.14 -25.79 26.69
CA GLN A 175 -6.83 -26.87 27.40
C GLN A 175 -7.28 -26.44 28.82
N LYS A 176 -6.80 -25.34 29.35
CA LYS A 176 -7.22 -24.83 30.66
C LYS A 176 -8.51 -24.05 30.53
N ASP A 177 -9.37 -24.20 31.55
CA ASP A 177 -10.67 -23.54 31.58
C ASP A 177 -10.55 -22.01 31.43
N GLY A 178 -11.43 -21.43 30.64
CA GLY A 178 -11.54 -20.00 30.39
C GLY A 178 -10.46 -19.39 29.50
N VAL A 179 -9.42 -20.13 29.07
CA VAL A 179 -8.36 -19.59 28.21
C VAL A 179 -8.88 -19.32 26.80
N LEU A 180 -9.64 -20.25 26.23
CA LEU A 180 -10.25 -20.08 24.91
C LEU A 180 -11.30 -18.97 24.91
N ASP A 181 -12.16 -18.93 25.91
CA ASP A 181 -13.18 -17.89 26.01
C ASP A 181 -12.57 -16.49 26.06
N LYS A 182 -11.52 -16.32 26.86
CA LYS A 182 -10.76 -15.05 26.91
C LYS A 182 -10.07 -14.72 25.60
N ALA A 183 -9.58 -15.71 24.87
CA ALA A 183 -8.96 -15.50 23.58
C ALA A 183 -9.98 -15.05 22.52
N TYR A 184 -11.18 -15.62 22.53
CA TYR A 184 -12.27 -15.18 21.66
C TYR A 184 -12.77 -13.80 22.04
N ASP A 185 -12.97 -13.51 23.32
CA ASP A 185 -13.32 -12.18 23.82
C ASP A 185 -12.31 -11.11 23.36
N LEU A 186 -11.00 -11.43 23.45
CA LEU A 186 -9.95 -10.53 22.99
C LEU A 186 -9.99 -10.35 21.48
N LYS A 187 -10.14 -11.44 20.72
CA LYS A 187 -10.31 -11.37 19.28
C LYS A 187 -11.48 -10.46 18.90
N ASP A 188 -12.63 -10.64 19.53
CA ASP A 188 -13.84 -9.86 19.19
C ASP A 188 -13.67 -8.38 19.55
N LYS A 189 -13.02 -8.06 20.66
CA LYS A 189 -12.69 -6.68 21.02
C LYS A 189 -11.76 -6.02 19.98
N LEU A 190 -10.69 -6.71 19.61
CA LEU A 190 -9.71 -6.19 18.66
C LEU A 190 -10.21 -6.17 17.21
N SER A 191 -11.17 -7.02 16.87
CA SER A 191 -11.73 -7.10 15.50
C SER A 191 -12.54 -5.86 15.09
N LYS A 192 -12.85 -4.97 16.06
CA LYS A 192 -13.50 -3.68 15.77
C LYS A 192 -12.57 -2.74 14.98
N ASP A 193 -11.26 -2.81 15.25
CA ASP A 193 -10.28 -1.88 14.71
C ASP A 193 -9.23 -2.57 13.82
N PHE A 194 -9.07 -3.89 13.94
CA PHE A 194 -8.00 -4.65 13.29
C PHE A 194 -8.52 -5.90 12.58
N ARG A 195 -7.77 -6.35 11.58
CA ARG A 195 -7.95 -7.69 10.98
C ARG A 195 -7.31 -8.72 11.89
N VAL A 196 -8.13 -9.44 12.66
CA VAL A 196 -7.69 -10.36 13.72
C VAL A 196 -7.97 -11.80 13.33
N LYS A 197 -6.99 -12.67 13.54
CA LYS A 197 -7.17 -14.13 13.50
C LYS A 197 -6.81 -14.74 14.86
N ILE A 198 -7.44 -15.87 15.18
CA ILE A 198 -7.08 -16.71 16.32
C ILE A 198 -6.51 -18.03 15.79
N ARG A 199 -5.49 -18.54 16.45
CA ARG A 199 -4.90 -19.84 16.13
C ARG A 199 -4.94 -20.77 17.34
N CYS A 200 -5.76 -21.81 17.24
CA CYS A 200 -5.98 -22.81 18.27
C CYS A 200 -5.35 -24.16 17.88
N ASN A 201 -4.04 -24.22 17.70
CA ASN A 201 -3.38 -25.47 17.33
C ASN A 201 -2.75 -26.12 18.57
N ARG A 202 -3.09 -27.39 18.87
CA ARG A 202 -2.63 -28.09 20.06
C ARG A 202 -1.14 -28.44 20.06
N GLN A 203 -0.49 -28.47 18.90
CA GLN A 203 0.86 -28.98 18.71
C GLN A 203 1.95 -27.91 18.60
N ASP A 204 1.61 -26.67 18.40
CA ASP A 204 2.61 -25.62 18.18
C ASP A 204 3.07 -25.00 19.50
N THR A 205 4.35 -25.07 19.78
CA THR A 205 4.99 -24.23 20.80
C THR A 205 4.92 -22.78 20.33
N TRP A 206 4.99 -21.82 21.26
CA TRP A 206 4.95 -20.40 20.93
C TRP A 206 6.06 -20.00 19.94
N LEU A 207 7.24 -20.62 20.04
CA LEU A 207 8.39 -20.35 19.20
C LEU A 207 8.13 -20.80 17.75
N GLU A 208 7.65 -22.03 17.54
CA GLU A 208 7.30 -22.57 16.23
C GLU A 208 6.15 -21.78 15.59
N SER A 209 5.17 -21.40 16.38
CA SER A 209 4.06 -20.56 15.96
C SER A 209 4.51 -19.17 15.52
N SER A 210 5.50 -18.55 16.17
CA SER A 210 5.99 -17.22 15.83
C SER A 210 6.88 -17.22 14.57
N GLN A 211 7.72 -18.26 14.41
CA GLN A 211 8.55 -18.44 13.23
C GLN A 211 7.72 -18.75 11.98
N HIS A 212 6.76 -19.67 12.08
CA HIS A 212 5.89 -20.05 10.96
C HIS A 212 5.03 -18.89 10.41
N ARG A 213 4.82 -17.83 11.17
CA ARG A 213 3.97 -16.71 10.81
C ARG A 213 4.68 -15.56 10.16
N ARG A 214 5.96 -15.37 10.39
CA ARG A 214 6.76 -14.46 9.57
C ARG A 214 6.65 -14.81 8.08
N PHE A 215 6.51 -16.12 7.80
CA PHE A 215 6.36 -16.60 6.43
C PHE A 215 4.94 -16.49 5.85
N ARG A 216 3.90 -16.34 6.68
CA ARG A 216 2.54 -16.54 6.16
C ARG A 216 1.57 -15.38 6.24
N GLU A 217 1.48 -14.59 7.30
CA GLU A 217 0.30 -13.71 7.34
C GLU A 217 0.32 -12.49 8.27
N SER A 218 1.17 -12.35 9.30
CA SER A 218 1.00 -11.24 10.23
C SER A 218 2.22 -10.85 11.03
N GLN A 219 2.25 -9.58 11.47
CA GLN A 219 3.36 -8.95 12.16
C GLN A 219 3.23 -8.86 13.68
N HIS A 220 2.01 -8.90 14.20
CA HIS A 220 1.77 -8.75 15.63
C HIS A 220 1.19 -10.03 16.22
N VAL A 221 1.95 -10.61 17.15
CA VAL A 221 1.55 -11.80 17.89
C VAL A 221 1.22 -11.39 19.32
N SER A 222 -0.04 -11.49 19.71
CA SER A 222 -0.47 -11.31 21.10
C SER A 222 -0.45 -12.64 21.84
N ARG A 223 0.37 -12.71 22.87
CA ARG A 223 0.43 -13.85 23.79
C ARG A 223 -0.58 -13.67 24.89
N LEU A 224 -1.52 -14.61 25.02
CA LEU A 224 -2.43 -14.66 26.15
C LEU A 224 -1.96 -15.73 27.13
N ASP A 225 -1.51 -15.31 28.31
CA ASP A 225 -1.15 -16.19 29.42
C ASP A 225 -2.20 -16.05 30.56
N GLN A 226 -2.50 -17.14 31.24
CA GLN A 226 -3.42 -17.18 32.37
C GLN A 226 -3.04 -16.20 33.51
N ARG A 227 -1.74 -15.87 33.63
CA ARG A 227 -1.24 -14.88 34.62
C ARG A 227 -1.70 -13.46 34.28
N ILE A 228 -1.76 -13.10 32.96
CA ILE A 228 -2.24 -11.79 32.49
C ILE A 228 -3.76 -11.70 32.72
N SER A 229 -4.50 -12.78 32.43
CA SER A 229 -5.94 -12.86 32.66
C SER A 229 -6.31 -12.60 34.16
N ARG A 230 -5.55 -13.12 35.10
CA ARG A 230 -5.76 -12.88 36.54
C ARG A 230 -5.46 -11.44 36.96
N LYS A 231 -4.41 -10.81 36.39
CA LYS A 231 -4.10 -9.39 36.65
C LYS A 231 -5.16 -8.45 36.08
N THR A 232 -5.66 -8.71 34.91
CA THR A 232 -6.68 -7.88 34.27
C THR A 232 -8.03 -7.99 34.96
N SER A 233 -8.41 -9.18 35.47
CA SER A 233 -9.62 -9.35 36.26
C SER A 233 -9.49 -8.71 37.67
N ALA A 234 -8.31 -8.72 38.26
CA ALA A 234 -8.06 -8.04 39.55
C ALA A 234 -8.12 -6.51 39.40
N LEU A 235 -7.59 -5.95 38.29
CA LEU A 235 -7.67 -4.51 38.02
C LEU A 235 -9.12 -4.07 37.74
N SER A 236 -9.90 -4.83 36.97
CA SER A 236 -11.30 -4.49 36.72
C SER A 236 -12.20 -4.61 37.95
N SER A 237 -11.90 -5.53 38.86
CA SER A 237 -12.61 -5.63 40.13
C SER A 237 -12.23 -4.50 41.11
N ALA A 238 -10.99 -4.04 41.11
CA ALA A 238 -10.54 -2.88 41.91
C ALA A 238 -11.20 -1.58 41.41
N GLU A 239 -11.23 -1.33 40.09
CA GLU A 239 -11.93 -0.17 39.52
C GLU A 239 -13.44 -0.19 39.77
N THR A 240 -14.05 -1.38 39.78
CA THR A 240 -15.48 -1.51 40.09
C THR A 240 -15.77 -1.26 41.59
N GLN A 241 -14.85 -1.63 42.48
CA GLN A 241 -14.95 -1.32 43.92
C GLN A 241 -14.73 0.17 44.21
N GLU A 242 -13.75 0.81 43.59
CA GLU A 242 -13.54 2.26 43.69
C GLU A 242 -14.75 3.07 43.20
N ARG A 243 -15.35 2.70 42.10
CA ARG A 243 -16.58 3.35 41.60
C ARG A 243 -17.77 3.17 42.55
N LYS A 244 -17.89 2.01 43.25
CA LYS A 244 -18.92 1.78 44.22
C LYS A 244 -18.70 2.56 45.52
N SER A 245 -17.46 2.71 45.98
CA SER A 245 -17.11 3.51 47.15
C SER A 245 -17.33 5.00 46.94
N LEU A 246 -17.00 5.52 45.73
CA LEU A 246 -17.26 6.91 45.36
C LEU A 246 -18.76 7.23 45.23
N SER A 247 -19.58 6.28 44.78
CA SER A 247 -21.04 6.46 44.71
C SER A 247 -21.75 6.39 46.07
N HIS A 248 -21.12 5.79 47.11
CA HIS A 248 -21.62 5.75 48.48
C HIS A 248 -21.21 6.99 49.34
N SER A 249 -20.16 7.67 48.93
CA SER A 249 -19.66 8.91 49.58
C SER A 249 -20.35 10.20 49.07
N MET A 250 -21.20 10.08 48.05
CA MET A 250 -21.96 11.21 47.48
C MET A 250 -23.46 11.14 47.76
N ARG A 251 -23.89 10.40 48.78
CA ARG A 251 -25.28 10.43 49.28
C ARG A 251 -25.34 10.90 50.72
#